data_b170081b465d16c16bf73f47eef0af4f
#
_entry.id   b170081b465d16c16bf73f47eef0af4f
#
_cell.length_a   1.000
_cell.length_b   1.000
_cell.length_c   1.000
_cell.angle_alpha   90.00
_cell.angle_beta   90.00
_cell.angle_gamma   90.00
#
_symmetry.space_group_name_H-M   'P 1'
#
loop_
_entity.id
_entity.type
_entity.pdbx_description
1 polymer ?
#
loop_
_entity_poly.entity_id
_entity_poly.type
_entity_poly.pdbx_seq_one_letter_code
_entity_poly.pdbx_strand_id
1 'polypeptide(L)'
;MKKVLSSLIILFTLVTHIAAQDLRIVYIGNSITKGALLKDRTTEAPPVQASRYIEQQTNKKVIFRNCGVSGMTTLNFLPISNQQFPNVLKATDELKHDKGKLIFSISLGTNDSACNTAMGAPVLPESYYNNMKAIIDELLNIYPESTVIIQCPLWYSPNTYNSAMYLHAGLERLKSYYPMIEKLVEHYQSVRPQQVYLGDTQAFDFFKKHHMKYFTPEKGNAGIFYLHPNKEGAKILGRFWAEAIMKAL
;
A
#
# COMPACT_ATOMS: atom_id res chain seq x y z
N MET A 1 19.34 67.02 33.24
CA MET A 1 19.75 65.97 32.28
C MET A 1 19.16 64.66 32.78
N LYS A 2 18.05 64.19 32.17
CA LYS A 2 17.40 62.92 32.49
C LYS A 2 17.95 61.82 31.56
N LYS A 3 18.60 60.83 32.13
CA LYS A 3 19.07 59.67 31.38
C LYS A 3 17.88 58.72 31.14
N VAL A 4 17.52 58.49 29.88
CA VAL A 4 16.54 57.48 29.46
C VAL A 4 17.30 56.15 29.31
N LEU A 5 16.96 55.18 30.14
CA LEU A 5 17.52 53.83 30.07
C LEU A 5 16.59 53.03 29.14
N SER A 6 17.03 52.76 27.91
CA SER A 6 16.31 51.90 26.97
C SER A 6 16.59 50.43 27.30
N SER A 7 15.61 49.73 27.89
CA SER A 7 15.67 48.29 28.11
C SER A 7 15.37 47.54 26.79
N LEU A 8 16.37 46.87 26.23
CA LEU A 8 16.24 46.03 25.04
C LEU A 8 15.69 44.65 25.54
N ILE A 9 14.41 44.39 25.26
CA ILE A 9 13.80 43.11 25.52
C ILE A 9 14.15 42.19 24.34
N ILE A 10 15.08 41.24 24.56
CA ILE A 10 15.40 40.20 23.60
C ILE A 10 14.34 39.09 23.76
N LEU A 11 13.42 39.01 22.79
CA LEU A 11 12.41 37.96 22.71
C LEU A 11 13.07 36.67 22.18
N PHE A 12 13.42 35.76 23.06
CA PHE A 12 13.86 34.42 22.68
C PHE A 12 12.64 33.62 22.19
N THR A 13 12.46 33.51 20.88
CA THR A 13 11.50 32.55 20.30
C THR A 13 12.06 31.16 20.47
N LEU A 14 11.48 30.41 21.40
CA LEU A 14 11.75 28.98 21.57
C LEU A 14 11.17 28.26 20.34
N VAL A 15 12.01 27.97 19.34
CA VAL A 15 11.65 27.07 18.24
C VAL A 15 11.67 25.65 18.81
N THR A 16 10.52 25.19 19.28
CA THR A 16 10.34 23.79 19.63
C THR A 16 10.44 22.97 18.36
N HIS A 17 11.56 22.33 18.15
CA HIS A 17 11.65 21.25 17.15
C HIS A 17 10.72 20.12 17.62
N ILE A 18 9.50 20.07 17.08
CA ILE A 18 8.66 18.88 17.23
C ILE A 18 9.41 17.79 16.45
N ALA A 19 10.04 16.87 17.17
CA ALA A 19 10.68 15.72 16.55
C ALA A 19 9.64 15.02 15.69
N ALA A 20 9.95 14.81 14.42
CA ALA A 20 9.04 14.17 13.49
C ALA A 20 8.71 12.76 13.99
N GLN A 21 7.43 12.48 14.24
CA GLN A 21 6.98 11.20 14.78
C GLN A 21 7.40 10.05 13.86
N ASP A 22 8.02 9.02 14.42
CA ASP A 22 8.38 7.79 13.71
C ASP A 22 7.15 7.08 13.12
N LEU A 23 7.36 6.13 12.24
CA LEU A 23 6.28 5.42 11.56
C LEU A 23 6.35 3.91 11.82
N ARG A 24 5.19 3.32 12.02
CA ARG A 24 4.96 1.88 12.03
C ARG A 24 4.07 1.54 10.84
N ILE A 25 4.55 0.76 9.89
CA ILE A 25 3.81 0.49 8.66
C ILE A 25 3.56 -1.01 8.50
N VAL A 26 2.31 -1.40 8.32
CA VAL A 26 1.92 -2.76 7.94
C VAL A 26 1.48 -2.73 6.49
N TYR A 27 2.27 -3.38 5.62
CA TYR A 27 1.95 -3.51 4.20
C TYR A 27 1.12 -4.77 3.98
N ILE A 28 -0.10 -4.59 3.53
CA ILE A 28 -1.09 -5.65 3.26
C ILE A 28 -1.22 -5.81 1.74
N GLY A 29 -1.13 -7.05 1.23
CA GLY A 29 -1.27 -7.26 -0.20
C GLY A 29 -0.98 -8.66 -0.68
N ASN A 30 -0.75 -8.78 -1.97
CA ASN A 30 -0.56 -10.03 -2.68
C ASN A 30 0.92 -10.35 -2.98
N SER A 31 1.18 -11.09 -4.07
CA SER A 31 2.54 -11.47 -4.52
C SER A 31 3.43 -10.26 -4.83
N ILE A 32 2.86 -9.16 -5.32
CA ILE A 32 3.61 -7.92 -5.61
C ILE A 32 4.12 -7.31 -4.30
N THR A 33 3.26 -7.19 -3.30
CA THR A 33 3.65 -6.72 -1.96
C THR A 33 4.67 -7.64 -1.31
N LYS A 34 4.49 -8.97 -1.44
CA LYS A 34 5.44 -9.97 -0.96
C LYS A 34 6.82 -9.82 -1.59
N GLY A 35 6.91 -9.30 -2.81
CA GLY A 35 8.13 -9.27 -3.62
C GLY A 35 8.38 -10.63 -4.30
N ALA A 36 7.34 -11.27 -4.86
CA ALA A 36 7.50 -12.52 -5.59
C ALA A 36 8.47 -12.35 -6.77
N LEU A 37 9.22 -13.40 -7.07
CA LEU A 37 10.29 -13.47 -8.08
C LEU A 37 11.52 -12.61 -7.81
N LEU A 38 11.56 -11.80 -6.76
CA LEU A 38 12.78 -11.09 -6.36
C LEU A 38 13.76 -12.07 -5.71
N LYS A 39 15.04 -11.84 -5.95
CA LYS A 39 16.12 -12.70 -5.44
C LYS A 39 16.19 -12.64 -3.92
N ASP A 40 16.10 -11.46 -3.36
CA ASP A 40 16.08 -11.21 -1.91
C ASP A 40 14.94 -10.28 -1.52
N ARG A 41 13.84 -10.87 -1.04
CA ARG A 41 12.66 -10.11 -0.62
C ARG A 41 12.91 -9.26 0.62
N THR A 42 13.88 -9.61 1.43
CA THR A 42 14.19 -8.87 2.67
C THR A 42 14.84 -7.53 2.39
N THR A 43 15.42 -7.37 1.21
CA THR A 43 16.09 -6.14 0.78
C THR A 43 15.46 -5.48 -0.45
N GLU A 44 14.73 -6.22 -1.29
CA GLU A 44 14.30 -5.77 -2.62
C GLU A 44 12.77 -5.56 -2.72
N ALA A 45 11.95 -6.15 -1.84
CA ALA A 45 10.49 -6.04 -1.93
C ALA A 45 9.99 -4.58 -1.88
N PRO A 46 8.88 -4.23 -2.58
CA PRO A 46 8.34 -2.87 -2.59
C PRO A 46 8.13 -2.26 -1.21
N PRO A 47 7.63 -2.97 -0.17
CA PRO A 47 7.56 -2.46 1.20
C PRO A 47 8.91 -2.03 1.78
N VAL A 48 9.97 -2.79 1.52
CA VAL A 48 11.33 -2.46 1.98
C VAL A 48 11.81 -1.18 1.30
N GLN A 49 11.61 -1.08 -0.02
CA GLN A 49 12.01 0.07 -0.80
C GLN A 49 11.22 1.33 -0.39
N ALA A 50 9.91 1.18 -0.14
CA ALA A 50 9.06 2.27 0.33
C ALA A 50 9.52 2.77 1.71
N SER A 51 9.74 1.88 2.66
CA SER A 51 10.19 2.22 4.00
C SER A 51 11.55 2.94 3.99
N ARG A 52 12.52 2.43 3.25
CA ARG A 52 13.83 3.09 3.08
C ARG A 52 13.71 4.47 2.42
N TYR A 53 12.84 4.61 1.41
CA TYR A 53 12.64 5.89 0.75
C TYR A 53 12.03 6.92 1.70
N ILE A 54 11.03 6.54 2.51
CA ILE A 54 10.44 7.42 3.53
C ILE A 54 11.52 7.87 4.53
N GLU A 55 12.33 6.96 5.06
CA GLU A 55 13.43 7.29 5.97
C GLU A 55 14.40 8.31 5.36
N GLN A 56 14.78 8.11 4.10
CA GLN A 56 15.70 9.00 3.38
C GLN A 56 15.12 10.40 3.14
N GLN A 57 13.79 10.51 2.94
CA GLN A 57 13.15 11.79 2.62
C GLN A 57 12.66 12.56 3.85
N THR A 58 12.45 11.91 4.99
CA THR A 58 11.76 12.51 6.13
C THR A 58 12.56 12.53 7.42
N ASN A 59 13.71 11.88 7.48
CA ASN A 59 14.47 11.62 8.72
C ASN A 59 13.66 10.91 9.82
N LYS A 60 12.52 10.30 9.49
CA LYS A 60 11.70 9.49 10.41
C LYS A 60 12.22 8.07 10.39
N LYS A 61 12.26 7.41 11.54
CA LYS A 61 12.46 5.96 11.59
C LYS A 61 11.21 5.25 11.13
N VAL A 62 11.36 4.23 10.27
CA VAL A 62 10.25 3.40 9.78
C VAL A 62 10.46 1.96 10.23
N ILE A 63 9.57 1.49 11.08
CA ILE A 63 9.50 0.06 11.43
C ILE A 63 8.31 -0.52 10.68
N PHE A 64 8.49 -1.63 9.98
CA PHE A 64 7.44 -2.17 9.14
C PHE A 64 7.31 -3.69 9.20
N ARG A 65 6.13 -4.17 8.77
CA ARG A 65 5.86 -5.59 8.50
C ARG A 65 5.29 -5.74 7.09
N ASN A 66 5.71 -6.80 6.41
CA ASN A 66 5.21 -7.16 5.10
C ASN A 66 4.26 -8.35 5.21
N CYS A 67 2.96 -8.09 5.10
CA CYS A 67 1.88 -9.07 5.10
C CYS A 67 1.44 -9.45 3.67
N GLY A 68 2.31 -9.33 2.68
CA GLY A 68 2.06 -9.75 1.30
C GLY A 68 2.03 -11.28 1.16
N VAL A 69 0.95 -11.82 0.59
CA VAL A 69 0.78 -13.27 0.37
C VAL A 69 0.38 -13.54 -1.08
N SER A 70 1.19 -14.38 -1.77
CA SER A 70 0.98 -14.68 -3.20
C SER A 70 -0.38 -15.35 -3.45
N GLY A 71 -1.06 -14.94 -4.51
CA GLY A 71 -2.33 -15.51 -4.96
C GLY A 71 -3.57 -15.00 -4.20
N MET A 72 -3.41 -14.33 -3.05
CA MET A 72 -4.54 -13.91 -2.23
C MET A 72 -5.32 -12.77 -2.85
N THR A 73 -6.66 -12.84 -2.71
CA THR A 73 -7.67 -11.85 -3.07
C THR A 73 -8.13 -11.09 -1.83
N THR A 74 -8.99 -10.09 -1.99
CA THR A 74 -9.66 -9.41 -0.86
C THR A 74 -10.44 -10.39 0.01
N LEU A 75 -11.02 -11.44 -0.57
CA LEU A 75 -11.78 -12.49 0.17
C LEU A 75 -10.93 -13.17 1.25
N ASN A 76 -9.66 -13.41 0.97
CA ASN A 76 -8.76 -14.07 1.91
C ASN A 76 -8.30 -13.14 3.06
N PHE A 77 -8.44 -11.83 2.88
CA PHE A 77 -8.16 -10.82 3.90
C PHE A 77 -9.41 -10.35 4.66
N LEU A 78 -10.60 -10.82 4.32
CA LEU A 78 -11.81 -10.54 5.10
C LEU A 78 -11.63 -11.03 6.55
N PRO A 79 -12.01 -10.22 7.57
CA PRO A 79 -11.97 -10.67 8.97
C PRO A 79 -12.72 -11.99 9.19
N ILE A 80 -13.89 -12.13 8.59
CA ILE A 80 -14.73 -13.34 8.70
C ILE A 80 -14.09 -14.58 8.07
N SER A 81 -13.19 -14.41 7.08
CA SER A 81 -12.53 -15.57 6.43
C SER A 81 -11.55 -16.29 7.36
N ASN A 82 -11.07 -15.57 8.37
CA ASN A 82 -10.06 -16.05 9.32
C ASN A 82 -8.80 -16.64 8.65
N GLN A 83 -8.45 -16.16 7.44
CA GLN A 83 -7.28 -16.65 6.69
C GLN A 83 -6.05 -15.74 6.88
N GLN A 84 -6.04 -14.56 6.25
CA GLN A 84 -4.89 -13.67 6.28
C GLN A 84 -5.05 -12.51 7.29
N PHE A 85 -6.28 -12.14 7.65
CA PHE A 85 -6.52 -11.07 8.60
C PHE A 85 -5.86 -11.31 9.97
N PRO A 86 -5.89 -12.52 10.57
CA PRO A 86 -5.17 -12.81 11.81
C PRO A 86 -3.65 -12.58 11.70
N ASN A 87 -3.05 -12.85 10.53
CA ASN A 87 -1.63 -12.58 10.30
C ASN A 87 -1.33 -11.08 10.27
N VAL A 88 -2.26 -10.25 9.76
CA VAL A 88 -2.15 -8.79 9.80
C VAL A 88 -2.21 -8.29 11.25
N LEU A 89 -3.14 -8.79 12.07
CA LEU A 89 -3.25 -8.44 13.47
C LEU A 89 -1.98 -8.81 14.24
N LYS A 90 -1.49 -10.04 14.06
CA LYS A 90 -0.24 -10.50 14.69
C LYS A 90 0.94 -9.60 14.30
N ALA A 91 1.09 -9.29 13.01
CA ALA A 91 2.16 -8.42 12.53
C ALA A 91 2.06 -6.99 13.08
N THR A 92 0.85 -6.49 13.30
CA THR A 92 0.60 -5.19 13.92
C THR A 92 0.94 -5.21 15.42
N ASP A 93 0.57 -6.28 16.12
CA ASP A 93 0.87 -6.45 17.54
C ASP A 93 2.38 -6.55 17.82
N GLU A 94 3.15 -7.10 16.88
CA GLU A 94 4.61 -7.10 16.98
C GLU A 94 5.21 -5.69 16.96
N LEU A 95 4.47 -4.68 16.47
CA LEU A 95 4.87 -3.28 16.43
C LEU A 95 4.32 -2.43 17.61
N LYS A 96 3.54 -3.02 18.52
CA LYS A 96 2.82 -2.27 19.56
C LYS A 96 3.73 -1.53 20.55
N HIS A 97 4.94 -2.02 20.76
CA HIS A 97 5.91 -1.40 21.68
C HIS A 97 6.77 -0.33 20.99
N ASP A 98 6.74 -0.25 19.66
CA ASP A 98 7.44 0.78 18.92
C ASP A 98 6.64 2.09 18.97
N LYS A 99 7.36 3.22 19.07
CA LYS A 99 6.74 4.55 18.99
C LYS A 99 6.48 4.91 17.54
N GLY A 100 5.46 5.71 17.29
CA GLY A 100 5.18 6.23 15.96
C GLY A 100 3.74 6.04 15.52
N LYS A 101 3.37 6.75 14.44
CA LYS A 101 2.05 6.65 13.82
C LYS A 101 1.90 5.29 13.12
N LEU A 102 0.81 4.58 13.40
CA LEU A 102 0.48 3.32 12.73
C LEU A 102 -0.19 3.58 11.38
N ILE A 103 0.33 2.94 10.33
CA ILE A 103 -0.17 3.04 8.97
C ILE A 103 -0.39 1.64 8.40
N PHE A 104 -1.55 1.41 7.80
CA PHE A 104 -1.82 0.26 6.96
C PHE A 104 -1.75 0.68 5.50
N SER A 105 -0.80 0.15 4.73
CA SER A 105 -0.70 0.35 3.28
C SER A 105 -1.24 -0.88 2.57
N ILE A 106 -2.42 -0.77 1.94
CA ILE A 106 -3.16 -1.91 1.37
C ILE A 106 -3.05 -1.88 -0.16
N SER A 107 -2.52 -2.94 -0.76
CA SER A 107 -2.43 -3.13 -2.22
C SER A 107 -3.03 -4.49 -2.60
N LEU A 108 -4.34 -4.54 -2.77
CA LEU A 108 -5.13 -5.71 -3.18
C LEU A 108 -5.89 -5.39 -4.48
N GLY A 109 -6.40 -6.43 -5.16
CA GLY A 109 -7.20 -6.29 -6.38
C GLY A 109 -6.63 -7.03 -7.58
N THR A 110 -5.30 -7.22 -7.65
CA THR A 110 -4.68 -7.91 -8.79
C THR A 110 -5.24 -9.33 -8.96
N ASN A 111 -5.27 -10.13 -7.90
CA ASN A 111 -5.80 -11.50 -7.95
C ASN A 111 -7.33 -11.52 -8.01
N ASP A 112 -7.99 -10.55 -7.41
CA ASP A 112 -9.45 -10.34 -7.48
C ASP A 112 -9.91 -10.17 -8.93
N SER A 113 -9.08 -9.53 -9.75
CA SER A 113 -9.41 -9.23 -11.15
C SER A 113 -9.29 -10.43 -12.08
N ALA A 114 -8.61 -11.50 -11.70
CA ALA A 114 -8.48 -12.69 -12.54
C ALA A 114 -9.84 -13.27 -12.94
N CYS A 115 -9.91 -13.89 -14.12
CA CYS A 115 -11.11 -14.57 -14.59
C CYS A 115 -11.34 -15.88 -13.85
N ASN A 116 -10.28 -16.50 -13.35
CA ASN A 116 -10.34 -17.72 -12.55
C ASN A 116 -9.08 -17.84 -11.67
N THR A 117 -9.28 -18.09 -10.37
CA THR A 117 -8.24 -18.51 -9.42
C THR A 117 -8.85 -19.47 -8.40
N ALA A 118 -8.00 -20.26 -7.74
CA ALA A 118 -8.42 -21.07 -6.60
C ALA A 118 -8.83 -20.24 -5.37
N MET A 119 -8.56 -18.92 -5.38
CA MET A 119 -8.78 -17.99 -4.25
C MET A 119 -10.02 -17.11 -4.41
N GLY A 120 -11.01 -17.55 -5.18
CA GLY A 120 -12.33 -16.94 -5.25
C GLY A 120 -12.51 -15.82 -6.29
N ALA A 121 -11.55 -15.61 -7.20
CA ALA A 121 -11.76 -14.72 -8.34
C ALA A 121 -12.68 -15.37 -9.39
N PRO A 122 -13.40 -14.55 -10.19
CA PRO A 122 -13.40 -13.10 -10.20
C PRO A 122 -14.18 -12.46 -9.03
N VAL A 123 -13.65 -11.37 -8.51
CA VAL A 123 -14.38 -10.51 -7.55
C VAL A 123 -14.97 -9.33 -8.33
N LEU A 124 -16.30 -9.16 -8.28
CA LEU A 124 -16.97 -8.06 -8.97
C LEU A 124 -16.66 -6.70 -8.31
N PRO A 125 -16.74 -5.56 -9.02
CA PRO A 125 -16.35 -4.25 -8.49
C PRO A 125 -17.06 -3.88 -7.17
N GLU A 126 -18.36 -4.07 -7.08
CA GLU A 126 -19.09 -3.80 -5.83
C GLU A 126 -18.72 -4.75 -4.69
N SER A 127 -18.42 -6.02 -4.99
CA SER A 127 -17.91 -6.97 -4.00
C SER A 127 -16.51 -6.58 -3.54
N TYR A 128 -15.66 -6.10 -4.46
CA TYR A 128 -14.34 -5.56 -4.14
C TYR A 128 -14.43 -4.37 -3.18
N TYR A 129 -15.33 -3.42 -3.47
CA TYR A 129 -15.62 -2.27 -2.60
C TYR A 129 -16.03 -2.74 -1.19
N ASN A 130 -17.01 -3.65 -1.11
CA ASN A 130 -17.52 -4.16 0.17
C ASN A 130 -16.45 -4.94 0.95
N ASN A 131 -15.63 -5.74 0.27
CA ASN A 131 -14.53 -6.46 0.90
C ASN A 131 -13.48 -5.50 1.46
N MET A 132 -13.04 -4.53 0.67
CA MET A 132 -12.08 -3.51 1.11
C MET A 132 -12.65 -2.71 2.28
N LYS A 133 -13.93 -2.33 2.22
CA LYS A 133 -14.60 -1.63 3.32
C LYS A 133 -14.59 -2.46 4.60
N ALA A 134 -14.96 -3.74 4.54
CA ALA A 134 -14.98 -4.62 5.70
C ALA A 134 -13.57 -4.80 6.33
N ILE A 135 -12.53 -4.91 5.51
CA ILE A 135 -11.13 -4.99 5.97
C ILE A 135 -10.75 -3.69 6.69
N ILE A 136 -11.04 -2.54 6.10
CA ILE A 136 -10.68 -1.22 6.64
C ILE A 136 -11.46 -0.91 7.90
N ASP A 137 -12.78 -1.16 7.91
CA ASP A 137 -13.62 -0.97 9.09
C ASP A 137 -13.06 -1.71 10.30
N GLU A 138 -12.70 -2.98 10.13
CA GLU A 138 -12.18 -3.78 11.22
C GLU A 138 -10.79 -3.30 11.68
N LEU A 139 -9.91 -2.92 10.75
CA LEU A 139 -8.61 -2.33 11.12
C LEU A 139 -8.78 -1.03 11.93
N LEU A 140 -9.70 -0.15 11.51
CA LEU A 140 -9.96 1.11 12.21
C LEU A 140 -10.74 0.93 13.53
N ASN A 141 -11.50 -0.15 13.68
CA ASN A 141 -12.16 -0.51 14.93
C ASN A 141 -11.15 -1.01 15.96
N ILE A 142 -10.20 -1.86 15.55
CA ILE A 142 -9.16 -2.42 16.45
C ILE A 142 -8.08 -1.38 16.72
N TYR A 143 -7.73 -0.56 15.73
CA TYR A 143 -6.66 0.45 15.81
C TYR A 143 -7.20 1.85 15.45
N PRO A 144 -7.99 2.48 16.32
CA PRO A 144 -8.74 3.71 16.00
C PRO A 144 -7.87 4.93 15.65
N GLU A 145 -6.60 4.95 16.09
CA GLU A 145 -5.65 6.04 15.80
C GLU A 145 -4.79 5.76 14.54
N SER A 146 -5.08 4.69 13.82
CA SER A 146 -4.31 4.32 12.63
C SER A 146 -4.77 5.09 11.39
N THR A 147 -3.90 5.07 10.40
CA THR A 147 -4.19 5.61 9.06
C THR A 147 -4.11 4.49 8.04
N VAL A 148 -5.02 4.48 7.08
CA VAL A 148 -5.07 3.52 5.98
C VAL A 148 -4.77 4.23 4.67
N ILE A 149 -3.84 3.67 3.89
CA ILE A 149 -3.51 4.12 2.53
C ILE A 149 -3.87 3.01 1.56
N ILE A 150 -4.79 3.28 0.64
CA ILE A 150 -5.24 2.29 -0.35
C ILE A 150 -4.45 2.51 -1.64
N GLN A 151 -3.42 1.68 -1.86
CA GLN A 151 -2.61 1.71 -3.07
C GLN A 151 -3.40 1.12 -4.25
N CYS A 152 -3.47 1.83 -5.37
CA CYS A 152 -4.13 1.30 -6.55
C CYS A 152 -3.40 0.07 -7.10
N PRO A 153 -4.13 -0.95 -7.61
CA PRO A 153 -3.52 -2.14 -8.17
C PRO A 153 -2.63 -1.83 -9.38
N LEU A 154 -1.52 -2.55 -9.50
CA LEU A 154 -0.56 -2.38 -10.58
C LEU A 154 -1.10 -2.97 -11.89
N TRP A 155 -0.70 -2.37 -13.04
CA TRP A 155 -0.93 -2.95 -14.36
C TRP A 155 -0.25 -4.32 -14.51
N TYR A 156 -0.85 -5.18 -15.29
CA TYR A 156 -0.25 -6.40 -15.81
C TYR A 156 -0.58 -6.58 -17.32
N SER A 157 0.19 -7.38 -18.03
CA SER A 157 -0.04 -7.56 -19.46
C SER A 157 -1.33 -8.34 -19.76
N PRO A 158 -2.09 -7.97 -20.82
CA PRO A 158 -3.41 -8.53 -21.11
C PRO A 158 -3.41 -10.01 -21.50
N ASN A 159 -2.23 -10.60 -21.70
CA ASN A 159 -2.04 -12.03 -21.95
C ASN A 159 -1.56 -12.80 -20.71
N THR A 160 -1.65 -12.22 -19.52
CA THR A 160 -1.26 -12.86 -18.27
C THR A 160 -2.11 -14.11 -18.02
N TYR A 161 -1.48 -15.29 -18.15
CA TYR A 161 -2.12 -16.58 -17.93
C TYR A 161 -1.09 -17.59 -17.42
N ASN A 162 -1.00 -17.65 -16.11
CA ASN A 162 -0.20 -18.65 -15.38
C ASN A 162 -1.11 -19.75 -14.80
N SER A 163 -1.00 -20.07 -13.52
CA SER A 163 -2.00 -20.92 -12.80
C SER A 163 -3.34 -20.20 -12.60
N ALA A 164 -3.35 -18.88 -12.65
CA ALA A 164 -4.55 -18.04 -12.64
C ALA A 164 -4.76 -17.45 -14.03
N MET A 165 -5.99 -17.38 -14.46
CA MET A 165 -6.36 -16.84 -15.77
C MET A 165 -6.81 -15.39 -15.59
N TYR A 166 -5.92 -14.43 -15.92
CA TYR A 166 -6.22 -12.99 -15.85
C TYR A 166 -6.78 -12.48 -17.16
N LEU A 167 -5.96 -12.53 -18.22
CA LEU A 167 -6.28 -12.12 -19.58
C LEU A 167 -6.76 -10.65 -19.69
N HIS A 168 -7.20 -10.27 -20.87
CA HIS A 168 -7.74 -8.93 -21.13
C HIS A 168 -8.95 -8.60 -20.25
N ALA A 169 -9.87 -9.56 -20.09
CA ALA A 169 -11.07 -9.39 -19.26
C ALA A 169 -10.73 -9.13 -17.80
N GLY A 170 -9.68 -9.79 -17.27
CA GLY A 170 -9.16 -9.51 -15.93
C GLY A 170 -8.58 -8.11 -15.81
N LEU A 171 -7.80 -7.66 -16.83
CA LEU A 171 -7.24 -6.31 -16.84
C LEU A 171 -8.34 -5.23 -16.86
N GLU A 172 -9.41 -5.42 -17.64
CA GLU A 172 -10.54 -4.49 -17.63
C GLU A 172 -11.26 -4.49 -16.26
N ARG A 173 -11.39 -5.64 -15.64
CA ARG A 173 -11.93 -5.71 -14.25
C ARG A 173 -11.00 -5.02 -13.25
N LEU A 174 -9.69 -5.16 -13.39
CA LEU A 174 -8.73 -4.43 -12.55
C LEU A 174 -8.95 -2.91 -12.63
N LYS A 175 -9.13 -2.38 -13.83
CA LYS A 175 -9.42 -0.95 -14.03
C LYS A 175 -10.73 -0.52 -13.37
N SER A 176 -11.75 -1.38 -13.34
CA SER A 176 -13.03 -1.06 -12.70
C SER A 176 -12.96 -0.97 -11.17
N TYR A 177 -11.85 -1.40 -10.55
CA TYR A 177 -11.64 -1.19 -9.12
C TYR A 177 -11.18 0.23 -8.76
N TYR A 178 -10.62 0.97 -9.69
CA TYR A 178 -10.17 2.35 -9.43
C TYR A 178 -11.30 3.26 -8.94
N PRO A 179 -12.43 3.39 -9.67
CA PRO A 179 -13.55 4.17 -9.16
C PRO A 179 -14.14 3.61 -7.86
N MET A 180 -14.00 2.31 -7.58
CA MET A 180 -14.42 1.74 -6.30
C MET A 180 -13.51 2.18 -5.15
N ILE A 181 -12.21 2.29 -5.40
CA ILE A 181 -11.25 2.80 -4.41
C ILE A 181 -11.53 4.28 -4.14
N GLU A 182 -11.75 5.09 -5.17
CA GLU A 182 -12.09 6.52 -5.04
C GLU A 182 -13.38 6.70 -4.22
N LYS A 183 -14.44 5.98 -4.57
CA LYS A 183 -15.72 5.96 -3.83
C LYS A 183 -15.53 5.55 -2.36
N LEU A 184 -14.62 4.59 -2.10
CA LEU A 184 -14.33 4.16 -0.74
C LEU A 184 -13.62 5.24 0.06
N VAL A 185 -12.65 5.92 -0.53
CA VAL A 185 -11.96 7.06 0.11
C VAL A 185 -12.93 8.20 0.40
N GLU A 186 -13.81 8.56 -0.55
CA GLU A 186 -14.86 9.56 -0.35
C GLU A 186 -15.78 9.21 0.80
N HIS A 187 -16.22 7.93 0.90
CA HIS A 187 -16.99 7.46 2.02
C HIS A 187 -16.30 7.72 3.37
N TYR A 188 -15.00 7.37 3.47
CA TYR A 188 -14.26 7.57 4.71
C TYR A 188 -13.95 9.04 5.01
N GLN A 189 -13.83 9.90 4.01
CA GLN A 189 -13.70 11.35 4.24
C GLN A 189 -14.88 11.91 5.02
N SER A 190 -16.09 11.35 4.85
CA SER A 190 -17.30 11.78 5.56
C SER A 190 -17.46 11.14 6.94
N VAL A 191 -17.08 9.86 7.12
CA VAL A 191 -17.35 9.09 8.36
C VAL A 191 -16.14 8.95 9.28
N ARG A 192 -14.92 9.01 8.72
CA ARG A 192 -13.64 8.88 9.42
C ARG A 192 -12.61 9.86 8.82
N PRO A 193 -12.84 11.17 8.93
CA PRO A 193 -11.98 12.18 8.29
C PRO A 193 -10.51 12.01 8.72
N GLN A 194 -9.59 12.17 7.76
CA GLN A 194 -8.14 12.07 7.98
C GLN A 194 -7.62 10.68 8.40
N GLN A 195 -8.39 9.61 8.19
CA GLN A 195 -7.92 8.26 8.50
C GLN A 195 -7.70 7.39 7.25
N VAL A 196 -8.44 7.60 6.16
CA VAL A 196 -8.29 6.79 4.94
C VAL A 196 -7.96 7.69 3.74
N TYR A 197 -6.91 7.33 3.03
CA TYR A 197 -6.40 8.11 1.90
C TYR A 197 -6.22 7.25 0.66
N LEU A 198 -6.41 7.89 -0.49
CA LEU A 198 -6.02 7.32 -1.77
C LEU A 198 -4.49 7.27 -1.85
N GLY A 199 -3.96 6.12 -2.18
CA GLY A 199 -2.55 5.87 -2.35
C GLY A 199 -2.03 6.29 -3.72
N ASP A 200 -1.06 5.54 -4.24
CA ASP A 200 -0.51 5.79 -5.57
C ASP A 200 -1.51 5.51 -6.68
N THR A 201 -1.59 6.44 -7.63
CA THR A 201 -2.42 6.35 -8.84
C THR A 201 -1.61 6.39 -10.14
N GLN A 202 -0.28 6.55 -10.05
CA GLN A 202 0.59 6.77 -11.22
C GLN A 202 1.29 5.50 -11.69
N ALA A 203 1.50 4.55 -10.79
CA ALA A 203 2.23 3.33 -11.09
C ALA A 203 1.60 2.52 -12.22
N PHE A 204 0.27 2.46 -12.32
CA PHE A 204 -0.40 1.70 -13.39
C PHE A 204 0.08 2.11 -14.78
N ASP A 205 -0.01 3.38 -15.13
CA ASP A 205 0.37 3.89 -16.45
C ASP A 205 1.88 3.89 -16.65
N PHE A 206 2.64 4.20 -15.62
CA PHE A 206 4.10 4.11 -15.67
C PHE A 206 4.56 2.69 -16.01
N PHE A 207 4.07 1.68 -15.30
CA PHE A 207 4.45 0.30 -15.52
C PHE A 207 3.91 -0.26 -16.83
N LYS A 208 2.70 0.11 -17.24
CA LYS A 208 2.16 -0.21 -18.56
C LYS A 208 3.10 0.26 -19.67
N LYS A 209 3.57 1.50 -19.61
CA LYS A 209 4.46 2.12 -20.59
C LYS A 209 5.87 1.49 -20.58
N HIS A 210 6.35 1.08 -19.42
CA HIS A 210 7.74 0.65 -19.24
C HIS A 210 7.88 -0.82 -18.81
N HIS A 211 6.87 -1.65 -19.07
CA HIS A 211 6.79 -3.03 -18.57
C HIS A 211 8.01 -3.89 -18.91
N MET A 212 8.54 -3.82 -20.12
CA MET A 212 9.70 -4.60 -20.54
C MET A 212 10.97 -4.32 -19.71
N LYS A 213 11.07 -3.13 -19.11
CA LYS A 213 12.22 -2.73 -18.27
C LYS A 213 12.02 -3.10 -16.79
N TYR A 214 10.79 -2.97 -16.30
CA TYR A 214 10.52 -2.98 -14.86
C TYR A 214 9.76 -4.21 -14.36
N PHE A 215 9.31 -5.09 -15.26
CA PHE A 215 8.79 -6.39 -14.88
C PHE A 215 9.74 -7.53 -15.22
N THR A 216 9.58 -8.64 -14.51
CA THR A 216 10.19 -9.92 -14.90
C THR A 216 9.36 -10.50 -16.05
N PRO A 217 9.97 -10.91 -17.18
CA PRO A 217 9.26 -11.67 -18.20
C PRO A 217 8.96 -13.08 -17.67
N GLU A 218 7.69 -13.46 -17.66
CA GLU A 218 7.20 -14.73 -17.17
C GLU A 218 6.61 -15.57 -18.29
N LYS A 219 6.81 -16.88 -18.28
CA LYS A 219 6.18 -17.79 -19.23
C LYS A 219 4.82 -18.25 -18.73
N GLY A 220 3.82 -18.16 -19.58
CA GLY A 220 2.47 -18.62 -19.29
C GLY A 220 1.82 -19.31 -20.47
N ASN A 221 0.57 -19.72 -20.31
CA ASN A 221 -0.20 -20.44 -21.33
C ASN A 221 -0.49 -19.62 -22.59
N ALA A 222 -0.43 -18.28 -22.49
CA ALA A 222 -0.61 -17.34 -23.61
C ALA A 222 0.69 -16.61 -23.98
N GLY A 223 1.84 -17.25 -23.83
CA GLY A 223 3.16 -16.71 -24.16
C GLY A 223 3.84 -15.98 -22.98
N ILE A 224 4.76 -15.08 -23.33
CA ILE A 224 5.44 -14.25 -22.33
C ILE A 224 4.48 -13.18 -21.82
N PHE A 225 4.37 -13.05 -20.50
CA PHE A 225 3.56 -12.04 -19.85
C PHE A 225 4.37 -11.27 -18.78
N TYR A 226 3.81 -10.17 -18.30
CA TYR A 226 4.41 -9.27 -17.31
C TYR A 226 3.42 -9.01 -16.17
N LEU A 227 3.74 -9.48 -14.96
CA LEU A 227 2.88 -9.37 -13.77
C LEU A 227 3.68 -8.93 -12.54
N HIS A 228 4.87 -9.47 -12.33
CA HIS A 228 5.65 -9.18 -11.15
C HIS A 228 6.80 -8.21 -11.47
N PRO A 229 6.92 -7.08 -10.75
CA PRO A 229 8.05 -6.18 -10.86
C PRO A 229 9.37 -6.91 -10.62
N ASN A 230 10.37 -6.64 -11.46
CA ASN A 230 11.76 -7.03 -11.18
C ASN A 230 12.36 -6.12 -10.10
N LYS A 231 13.62 -6.30 -9.75
CA LYS A 231 14.30 -5.53 -8.71
C LYS A 231 14.17 -4.00 -8.90
N GLU A 232 14.43 -3.51 -10.10
CA GLU A 232 14.32 -2.08 -10.39
C GLU A 232 12.86 -1.62 -10.37
N GLY A 233 11.94 -2.45 -10.87
CA GLY A 233 10.50 -2.19 -10.78
C GLY A 233 10.01 -2.15 -9.34
N ALA A 234 10.46 -3.06 -8.49
CA ALA A 234 10.11 -3.05 -7.08
C ALA A 234 10.60 -1.78 -6.36
N LYS A 235 11.79 -1.29 -6.71
CA LYS A 235 12.32 -0.02 -6.20
C LYS A 235 11.45 1.17 -6.63
N ILE A 236 11.05 1.22 -7.90
CA ILE A 236 10.19 2.30 -8.43
C ILE A 236 8.79 2.23 -7.79
N LEU A 237 8.19 1.03 -7.68
CA LEU A 237 6.90 0.86 -7.03
C LEU A 237 6.95 1.26 -5.55
N GLY A 238 8.01 0.88 -4.85
CA GLY A 238 8.24 1.31 -3.47
C GLY A 238 8.31 2.82 -3.34
N ARG A 239 8.94 3.51 -4.28
CA ARG A 239 8.96 4.99 -4.32
C ARG A 239 7.55 5.58 -4.49
N PHE A 240 6.75 5.09 -5.44
CA PHE A 240 5.36 5.55 -5.62
C PHE A 240 4.53 5.37 -4.34
N TRP A 241 4.63 4.20 -3.70
CA TRP A 241 3.94 3.95 -2.42
C TRP A 241 4.43 4.88 -1.32
N ALA A 242 5.74 5.10 -1.23
CA ALA A 242 6.33 6.00 -0.24
C ALA A 242 5.84 7.45 -0.42
N GLU A 243 5.84 7.96 -1.65
CA GLU A 243 5.37 9.31 -1.98
C GLU A 243 3.89 9.48 -1.60
N ALA A 244 3.05 8.47 -1.86
CA ALA A 244 1.65 8.48 -1.46
C ALA A 244 1.47 8.44 0.07
N ILE A 245 2.24 7.62 0.78
CA ILE A 245 2.23 7.57 2.25
C ILE A 245 2.65 8.92 2.84
N MET A 246 3.72 9.53 2.33
CA MET A 246 4.21 10.81 2.83
C MET A 246 3.22 11.97 2.63
N LYS A 247 2.39 11.92 1.58
CA LYS A 247 1.33 12.93 1.36
C LYS A 247 0.19 12.85 2.39
N ALA A 248 0.04 11.71 3.06
CA ALA A 248 -1.00 11.48 4.07
C ALA A 248 -0.49 11.71 5.51
N LEU A 249 0.75 12.15 5.68
CA LEU A 249 1.36 12.44 6.99
C LEU A 249 1.20 13.89 7.39
#